data_6b6c3f88a6af41b104d2e811fceace4c
#
_entry.id   6b6c3f88a6af41b104d2e811fceace4c
#
_cell.length_a   1.000
_cell.length_b   1.000
_cell.length_c   1.000
_cell.angle_alpha   90.00
_cell.angle_beta   90.00
_cell.angle_gamma   90.00
#
_symmetry.space_group_name_H-M   'P 1'
#
loop_
_entity.id
_entity.type
_entity.pdbx_description
1 polymer ?
#
loop_
_entity_poly.entity_id
_entity_poly.type
_entity_poly.pdbx_seq_one_letter_code
_entity_poly.pdbx_strand_id
1 'polypeptide(L)'
;MFNIEQFLDLTNYATDSRIARRKGSGGSQEFFTPYSIVKRMCDKIPDSDWADPTKTFLESSFGSGQFVVYIVWNRIQHGIDWKTALKTLYGVELMADNVLECHDRVIDLLTKLGIEFDERTARKIMKKNLVCSDFFKWDFEHWRPIPDKPKKSKNPQTKQLSLFEE
;
A
#
# COMPACT_ATOMS: atom_id res chain seq x y z
N MET A 1 11.97 -25.83 -0.03
CA MET A 1 10.80 -25.36 -0.80
C MET A 1 10.26 -24.12 -0.10
N PHE A 2 9.99 -23.04 -0.81
CA PHE A 2 9.44 -21.79 -0.25
C PHE A 2 8.01 -22.03 0.28
N ASN A 3 7.72 -21.50 1.48
CA ASN A 3 6.41 -21.60 2.11
C ASN A 3 5.87 -20.20 2.38
N ILE A 4 4.82 -19.80 1.64
CA ILE A 4 4.22 -18.46 1.73
C ILE A 4 3.54 -18.21 3.10
N GLU A 5 2.91 -19.22 3.69
CA GLU A 5 2.29 -19.10 5.02
C GLU A 5 3.34 -18.75 6.07
N GLN A 6 4.41 -19.56 6.14
CA GLN A 6 5.52 -19.31 7.04
C GLN A 6 6.18 -17.95 6.78
N PHE A 7 6.32 -17.55 5.52
CA PHE A 7 6.87 -16.24 5.15
C PHE A 7 6.01 -15.09 5.66
N LEU A 8 4.70 -15.17 5.48
CA LEU A 8 3.78 -14.12 5.94
C LEU A 8 3.69 -14.07 7.46
N ASP A 9 3.70 -15.21 8.14
CA ASP A 9 3.62 -15.27 9.60
C ASP A 9 4.92 -14.82 10.27
N LEU A 10 6.09 -15.24 9.79
CA LEU A 10 7.40 -14.84 10.36
C LEU A 10 7.71 -13.36 10.18
N THR A 11 7.26 -12.75 9.08
CA THR A 11 7.50 -11.32 8.84
C THR A 11 6.60 -10.40 9.66
N ASN A 12 5.62 -10.94 10.39
CA ASN A 12 4.78 -10.19 11.31
C ASN A 12 5.48 -9.83 12.64
N TYR A 13 6.56 -10.51 13.04
CA TYR A 13 7.23 -10.26 14.32
C TYR A 13 7.87 -8.86 14.44
N ALA A 14 8.39 -8.32 13.33
CA ALA A 14 8.93 -6.95 13.33
C ALA A 14 7.88 -5.89 13.67
N THR A 15 6.63 -6.23 13.54
CA THR A 15 5.47 -5.35 13.66
C THR A 15 4.96 -5.21 15.08
N ASP A 16 5.13 -6.24 15.92
CA ASP A 16 4.64 -6.21 17.31
C ASP A 16 5.29 -5.09 18.14
N SER A 17 6.57 -4.81 17.92
CA SER A 17 7.26 -3.72 18.61
C SER A 17 6.82 -2.33 18.17
N ARG A 18 6.32 -2.19 16.92
CA ARG A 18 5.76 -0.92 16.38
C ARG A 18 4.34 -0.70 16.89
N ILE A 19 3.50 -1.75 16.93
CA ILE A 19 2.16 -1.70 17.51
C ILE A 19 2.24 -1.29 18.98
N ALA A 20 3.15 -1.88 19.74
CA ALA A 20 3.34 -1.53 21.15
C ALA A 20 3.76 -0.07 21.34
N ARG A 21 4.63 0.47 20.47
CA ARG A 21 5.03 1.88 20.48
C ARG A 21 3.89 2.82 20.15
N ARG A 22 3.05 2.48 19.16
CA ARG A 22 1.89 3.30 18.75
C ARG A 22 0.78 3.29 19.80
N LYS A 23 0.53 2.18 20.49
CA LYS A 23 -0.42 2.12 21.62
C LYS A 23 -0.06 3.10 22.73
N GLY A 24 1.24 3.30 23.01
CA GLY A 24 1.73 4.25 24.02
C GLY A 24 1.57 5.73 23.63
N SER A 25 1.37 6.05 22.35
CA SER A 25 1.24 7.43 21.82
C SER A 25 -0.19 7.83 21.45
N GLY A 26 -1.21 7.04 21.79
CA GLY A 26 -2.61 7.30 21.41
C GLY A 26 -2.91 7.04 19.93
N GLY A 27 -2.03 6.32 19.22
CA GLY A 27 -2.16 6.02 17.81
C GLY A 27 -3.20 4.94 17.50
N SER A 28 -3.57 4.87 16.22
CA SER A 28 -4.54 3.91 15.68
C SER A 28 -4.13 2.47 15.96
N GLN A 29 -5.10 1.62 16.25
CA GLN A 29 -4.87 0.17 16.37
C GLN A 29 -4.64 -0.39 14.97
N GLU A 30 -3.47 -1.00 14.74
CA GLU A 30 -3.19 -1.77 13.54
C GLU A 30 -3.49 -3.24 13.81
N PHE A 31 -4.24 -3.84 12.89
CA PHE A 31 -4.52 -5.26 12.90
C PHE A 31 -3.87 -5.90 11.68
N PHE A 32 -3.06 -6.93 11.90
CA PHE A 32 -2.49 -7.72 10.83
C PHE A 32 -3.43 -8.83 10.46
N THR A 33 -3.73 -8.92 9.17
CA THR A 33 -4.60 -9.97 8.65
C THR A 33 -3.83 -11.29 8.63
N PRO A 34 -4.27 -12.33 9.37
CA PRO A 34 -3.62 -13.63 9.35
C PRO A 34 -3.60 -14.24 7.95
N TYR A 35 -2.60 -15.06 7.65
CA TYR A 35 -2.50 -15.77 6.37
C TYR A 35 -3.77 -16.49 5.96
N SER A 36 -4.41 -17.20 6.90
CA SER A 36 -5.66 -17.95 6.63
C SER A 36 -6.81 -17.07 6.12
N ILE A 37 -6.86 -15.81 6.56
CA ILE A 37 -7.86 -14.85 6.09
C ILE A 37 -7.46 -14.32 4.71
N VAL A 38 -6.18 -13.94 4.51
CA VAL A 38 -5.65 -13.50 3.21
C VAL A 38 -5.94 -14.56 2.16
N LYS A 39 -5.55 -15.82 2.43
CA LYS A 39 -5.78 -16.94 1.53
C LYS A 39 -7.26 -17.12 1.21
N ARG A 40 -8.13 -17.19 2.22
CA ARG A 40 -9.57 -17.39 2.05
C ARG A 40 -10.23 -16.28 1.21
N MET A 41 -9.75 -15.05 1.31
CA MET A 41 -10.26 -13.94 0.50
C MET A 41 -9.75 -14.04 -0.94
N CYS A 42 -8.48 -14.32 -1.12
CA CYS A 42 -7.86 -14.46 -2.44
C CYS A 42 -8.34 -15.71 -3.21
N ASP A 43 -8.68 -16.80 -2.52
CA ASP A 43 -9.24 -18.02 -3.13
C ASP A 43 -10.60 -17.78 -3.83
N LYS A 44 -11.22 -16.63 -3.62
CA LYS A 44 -12.46 -16.23 -4.32
C LYS A 44 -12.21 -15.61 -5.68
N ILE A 45 -10.98 -15.25 -5.98
CA ILE A 45 -10.59 -14.70 -7.27
C ILE A 45 -10.31 -15.87 -8.21
N PRO A 46 -10.92 -15.90 -9.40
CA PRO A 46 -10.71 -17.00 -10.37
C PRO A 46 -9.24 -17.13 -10.79
N ASP A 47 -8.78 -18.36 -11.03
CA ASP A 47 -7.42 -18.64 -11.52
C ASP A 47 -7.13 -17.91 -12.84
N SER A 48 -8.13 -17.75 -13.70
CA SER A 48 -8.02 -16.97 -14.94
C SER A 48 -7.64 -15.52 -14.71
N ASP A 49 -8.10 -14.90 -13.63
CA ASP A 49 -7.74 -13.51 -13.29
C ASP A 49 -6.32 -13.41 -12.72
N TRP A 50 -5.88 -14.44 -11.98
CA TRP A 50 -4.50 -14.53 -11.50
C TRP A 50 -3.50 -14.67 -12.65
N ALA A 51 -3.85 -15.42 -13.69
CA ALA A 51 -3.01 -15.68 -14.86
C ALA A 51 -3.08 -14.59 -15.95
N ASP A 52 -4.04 -13.67 -15.87
CA ASP A 52 -4.21 -12.62 -16.88
C ASP A 52 -3.23 -11.44 -16.63
N PRO A 53 -2.25 -11.18 -17.51
CA PRO A 53 -1.28 -10.10 -17.32
C PRO A 53 -1.89 -8.69 -17.37
N THR A 54 -3.13 -8.54 -17.82
CA THR A 54 -3.82 -7.24 -17.95
C THR A 54 -4.67 -6.90 -16.72
N LYS A 55 -5.00 -7.91 -15.89
CA LYS A 55 -5.78 -7.69 -14.67
C LYS A 55 -5.02 -6.89 -13.64
N THR A 56 -5.71 -5.90 -13.08
CA THR A 56 -5.19 -5.05 -12.01
C THR A 56 -5.80 -5.43 -10.66
N PHE A 57 -4.99 -5.30 -9.62
CA PHE A 57 -5.38 -5.53 -8.23
C PHE A 57 -5.21 -4.24 -7.44
N LEU A 58 -6.16 -3.94 -6.57
CA LEU A 58 -6.13 -2.78 -5.70
C LEU A 58 -6.27 -3.20 -4.23
N GLU A 59 -5.32 -2.76 -3.40
CA GLU A 59 -5.39 -2.88 -1.95
C GLU A 59 -5.54 -1.50 -1.32
N SER A 60 -6.68 -1.23 -0.71
CA SER A 60 -7.07 0.09 -0.25
C SER A 60 -6.43 0.54 1.07
N SER A 61 -5.85 -0.39 1.82
CA SER A 61 -5.15 -0.14 3.09
C SER A 61 -4.21 -1.31 3.35
N PHE A 62 -3.06 -1.31 2.65
CA PHE A 62 -2.24 -2.51 2.58
C PHE A 62 -1.39 -2.79 3.84
N GLY A 63 -1.36 -1.86 4.81
CA GLY A 63 -0.56 -2.03 6.02
C GLY A 63 0.90 -2.38 5.71
N SER A 64 1.46 -3.33 6.42
CA SER A 64 2.80 -3.87 6.12
C SER A 64 2.81 -4.84 4.92
N GLY A 65 1.71 -5.00 4.18
CA GLY A 65 1.67 -5.68 2.89
C GLY A 65 1.30 -7.16 2.91
N GLN A 66 0.46 -7.63 3.83
CA GLN A 66 0.03 -9.04 3.85
C GLN A 66 -0.62 -9.47 2.53
N PHE A 67 -1.62 -8.72 2.06
CA PHE A 67 -2.27 -8.98 0.78
C PHE A 67 -1.34 -8.70 -0.40
N VAL A 68 -0.56 -7.61 -0.36
CA VAL A 68 0.39 -7.24 -1.42
C VAL A 68 1.37 -8.38 -1.69
N VAL A 69 2.01 -8.89 -0.65
CA VAL A 69 2.98 -9.99 -0.74
C VAL A 69 2.31 -11.26 -1.29
N TYR A 70 1.10 -11.59 -0.77
CA TYR A 70 0.35 -12.75 -1.25
C TYR A 70 -0.04 -12.61 -2.73
N ILE A 71 -0.54 -11.44 -3.14
CA ILE A 71 -0.93 -11.18 -4.53
C ILE A 71 0.28 -11.33 -5.46
N VAL A 72 1.42 -10.72 -5.12
CA VAL A 72 2.65 -10.84 -5.92
C VAL A 72 3.08 -12.31 -6.04
N TRP A 73 3.12 -13.03 -4.91
CA TRP A 73 3.45 -14.44 -4.91
C TRP A 73 2.51 -15.26 -5.78
N ASN A 74 1.19 -15.09 -5.59
CA ASN A 74 0.18 -15.88 -6.29
C ASN A 74 0.17 -15.61 -7.80
N ARG A 75 0.36 -14.35 -8.21
CA ARG A 75 0.53 -13.98 -9.62
C ARG A 75 1.74 -14.70 -10.25
N ILE A 76 2.87 -14.75 -9.54
CA ILE A 76 4.07 -15.44 -9.98
C ILE A 76 3.80 -16.96 -10.09
N GLN A 77 3.08 -17.56 -9.14
CA GLN A 77 2.69 -18.98 -9.22
C GLN A 77 1.81 -19.28 -10.44
N HIS A 78 1.04 -18.30 -10.93
CA HIS A 78 0.22 -18.40 -12.15
C HIS A 78 0.97 -17.98 -13.43
N GLY A 79 2.31 -17.89 -13.39
CA GLY A 79 3.15 -17.66 -14.56
C GLY A 79 3.32 -16.19 -14.96
N ILE A 80 2.86 -15.26 -14.14
CA ILE A 80 3.08 -13.82 -14.37
C ILE A 80 4.50 -13.46 -13.94
N ASP A 81 5.24 -12.77 -14.78
CA ASP A 81 6.56 -12.26 -14.42
C ASP A 81 6.47 -11.19 -13.31
N TRP A 82 7.53 -11.10 -12.49
CA TRP A 82 7.57 -10.22 -11.33
C TRP A 82 7.30 -8.74 -11.67
N LYS A 83 7.78 -8.28 -12.83
CA LYS A 83 7.62 -6.89 -13.25
C LYS A 83 6.17 -6.57 -13.59
N THR A 84 5.48 -7.47 -14.29
CA THR A 84 4.04 -7.37 -14.60
C THR A 84 3.23 -7.50 -13.32
N ALA A 85 3.55 -8.45 -12.43
CA ALA A 85 2.87 -8.59 -11.14
C ALA A 85 2.91 -7.29 -10.32
N LEU A 86 4.06 -6.60 -10.28
CA LEU A 86 4.20 -5.30 -9.59
C LEU A 86 3.53 -4.14 -10.35
N LYS A 87 3.56 -4.13 -11.69
CA LYS A 87 2.97 -3.05 -12.50
C LYS A 87 1.45 -3.02 -12.45
N THR A 88 0.83 -4.17 -12.22
CA THR A 88 -0.63 -4.34 -12.20
C THR A 88 -1.20 -4.39 -10.78
N LEU A 89 -0.37 -4.19 -9.75
CA LEU A 89 -0.78 -4.11 -8.36
C LEU A 89 -0.68 -2.67 -7.87
N TYR A 90 -1.78 -2.17 -7.33
CA TYR A 90 -1.94 -0.82 -6.80
C TYR A 90 -2.34 -0.88 -5.33
N GLY A 91 -1.88 0.08 -4.55
CA GLY A 91 -2.27 0.15 -3.14
C GLY A 91 -2.03 1.51 -2.52
N VAL A 92 -2.86 1.84 -1.53
CA VAL A 92 -2.75 3.07 -0.74
C VAL A 92 -2.61 2.68 0.71
N GLU A 93 -1.66 3.29 1.42
CA GLU A 93 -1.44 3.10 2.85
C GLU A 93 -1.13 4.45 3.50
N LEU A 94 -1.74 4.69 4.65
CA LEU A 94 -1.61 5.96 5.37
C LEU A 94 -0.25 6.14 6.04
N MET A 95 0.35 5.04 6.51
CA MET A 95 1.54 5.05 7.35
C MET A 95 2.80 4.78 6.52
N ALA A 96 3.71 5.76 6.48
CA ALA A 96 4.92 5.68 5.65
C ALA A 96 5.85 4.51 6.03
N ASP A 97 5.94 4.15 7.30
CA ASP A 97 6.74 3.01 7.76
C ASP A 97 6.16 1.67 7.29
N ASN A 98 4.83 1.54 7.21
CA ASN A 98 4.18 0.38 6.62
C ASN A 98 4.48 0.25 5.11
N VAL A 99 4.46 1.38 4.39
CA VAL A 99 4.82 1.39 2.97
C VAL A 99 6.24 0.88 2.75
N LEU A 100 7.19 1.38 3.55
CA LEU A 100 8.60 0.94 3.46
C LEU A 100 8.74 -0.56 3.77
N GLU A 101 8.09 -1.03 4.85
CA GLU A 101 8.11 -2.45 5.20
C GLU A 101 7.50 -3.32 4.11
N CYS A 102 6.36 -2.92 3.56
CA CYS A 102 5.72 -3.63 2.46
C CYS A 102 6.68 -3.77 1.26
N HIS A 103 7.38 -2.69 0.89
CA HIS A 103 8.36 -2.74 -0.19
C HIS A 103 9.51 -3.70 0.11
N ASP A 104 10.04 -3.69 1.34
CA ASP A 104 11.14 -4.57 1.74
C ASP A 104 10.70 -6.04 1.75
N ARG A 105 9.47 -6.32 2.21
CA ARG A 105 8.91 -7.67 2.18
C ARG A 105 8.71 -8.22 0.77
N VAL A 106 8.32 -7.37 -0.18
CA VAL A 106 8.23 -7.79 -1.59
C VAL A 106 9.61 -8.10 -2.17
N ILE A 107 10.63 -7.29 -1.86
CA ILE A 107 12.02 -7.58 -2.27
C ILE A 107 12.51 -8.91 -1.67
N ASP A 108 12.25 -9.13 -0.37
CA ASP A 108 12.61 -10.38 0.31
C ASP A 108 11.87 -11.58 -0.29
N LEU A 109 10.59 -11.43 -0.63
CA LEU A 109 9.83 -12.46 -1.34
C LEU A 109 10.50 -12.86 -2.67
N LEU A 110 10.77 -11.89 -3.54
CA LEU A 110 11.39 -12.16 -4.85
C LEU A 110 12.75 -12.85 -4.70
N THR A 111 13.54 -12.41 -3.73
CA THR A 111 14.84 -13.01 -3.40
C THR A 111 14.69 -14.47 -2.94
N LYS A 112 13.76 -14.76 -2.02
CA LYS A 112 13.52 -16.10 -1.48
C LYS A 112 12.89 -17.06 -2.50
N LEU A 113 12.19 -16.51 -3.50
CA LEU A 113 11.71 -17.29 -4.63
C LEU A 113 12.82 -17.62 -5.64
N GLY A 114 14.02 -17.08 -5.49
CA GLY A 114 15.13 -17.26 -6.42
C GLY A 114 14.90 -16.61 -7.78
N ILE A 115 14.08 -15.57 -7.83
CA ILE A 115 13.78 -14.84 -9.06
C ILE A 115 14.92 -13.88 -9.36
N GLU A 116 15.42 -13.91 -10.59
CA GLU A 116 16.34 -12.88 -11.06
C GLU A 116 15.57 -11.59 -11.34
N PHE A 117 15.89 -10.51 -10.61
CA PHE A 117 15.24 -9.21 -10.77
C PHE A 117 16.20 -8.05 -10.49
N ASP A 118 15.88 -6.90 -11.05
CA ASP A 118 16.55 -5.62 -10.74
C ASP A 118 15.81 -4.93 -9.60
N GLU A 119 16.44 -4.90 -8.42
CA GLU A 119 15.86 -4.31 -7.21
C GLU A 119 15.49 -2.83 -7.40
N ARG A 120 16.33 -2.06 -8.09
CA ARG A 120 16.07 -0.64 -8.35
C ARG A 120 14.81 -0.44 -9.17
N THR A 121 14.60 -1.29 -10.18
CA THR A 121 13.39 -1.28 -11.02
C THR A 121 12.17 -1.70 -10.20
N ALA A 122 12.27 -2.77 -9.39
CA ALA A 122 11.19 -3.23 -8.54
C ALA A 122 10.74 -2.11 -7.57
N ARG A 123 11.68 -1.51 -6.85
CA ARG A 123 11.40 -0.37 -5.95
C ARG A 123 10.81 0.83 -6.67
N LYS A 124 11.24 1.13 -7.89
CA LYS A 124 10.67 2.23 -8.70
C LYS A 124 9.21 1.97 -9.05
N ILE A 125 8.86 0.73 -9.42
CA ILE A 125 7.48 0.34 -9.73
C ILE A 125 6.63 0.43 -8.46
N MET A 126 7.07 -0.18 -7.37
CA MET A 126 6.35 -0.15 -6.10
C MET A 126 6.13 1.27 -5.59
N LYS A 127 7.15 2.14 -5.64
CA LYS A 127 7.03 3.54 -5.22
C LYS A 127 5.97 4.32 -6.01
N LYS A 128 5.70 3.92 -7.25
CA LYS A 128 4.65 4.51 -8.08
C LYS A 128 3.26 3.94 -7.77
N ASN A 129 3.18 2.66 -7.46
CA ASN A 129 1.92 1.93 -7.41
C ASN A 129 1.45 1.63 -5.97
N LEU A 130 2.37 1.49 -5.01
CA LEU A 130 2.08 1.27 -3.60
C LEU A 130 2.46 2.55 -2.84
N VAL A 131 1.49 3.43 -2.67
CA VAL A 131 1.72 4.82 -2.28
C VAL A 131 1.36 5.10 -0.82
N CYS A 132 2.09 6.07 -0.23
CA CYS A 132 1.75 6.61 1.09
C CYS A 132 0.76 7.77 0.91
N SER A 133 -0.51 7.55 1.25
CA SER A 133 -1.55 8.58 1.18
C SER A 133 -2.77 8.21 2.02
N ASP A 134 -3.61 9.20 2.29
CA ASP A 134 -4.96 8.98 2.77
C ASP A 134 -5.83 8.46 1.60
N PHE A 135 -6.46 7.30 1.79
CA PHE A 135 -7.35 6.68 0.80
C PHE A 135 -8.42 7.64 0.27
N PHE A 136 -9.02 8.45 1.16
CA PHE A 136 -10.07 9.40 0.79
C PHE A 136 -9.56 10.66 0.09
N LYS A 137 -8.24 10.82 0.01
CA LYS A 137 -7.56 11.92 -0.70
C LYS A 137 -6.83 11.45 -1.95
N TRP A 138 -7.15 10.24 -2.44
CA TRP A 138 -6.54 9.66 -3.62
C TRP A 138 -7.53 9.59 -4.78
N ASP A 139 -7.12 10.08 -5.95
CA ASP A 139 -7.84 9.98 -7.22
C ASP A 139 -7.47 8.66 -7.88
N PHE A 140 -8.33 7.65 -7.76
CA PHE A 140 -8.10 6.31 -8.27
C PHE A 140 -8.20 6.21 -9.80
N GLU A 141 -8.91 7.15 -10.44
CA GLU A 141 -9.03 7.19 -11.91
C GLU A 141 -7.71 7.62 -12.55
N HIS A 142 -7.04 8.63 -11.98
CA HIS A 142 -5.80 9.16 -12.52
C HIS A 142 -4.55 8.76 -11.72
N TRP A 143 -4.71 7.94 -10.69
CA TRP A 143 -3.67 7.45 -9.78
C TRP A 143 -2.76 8.56 -9.24
N ARG A 144 -3.36 9.54 -8.58
CA ARG A 144 -2.69 10.72 -8.02
C ARG A 144 -3.41 11.28 -6.79
N PRO A 145 -2.75 12.10 -5.96
CA PRO A 145 -3.42 12.81 -4.88
C PRO A 145 -4.51 13.74 -5.43
N ILE A 146 -5.64 13.82 -4.73
CA ILE A 146 -6.66 14.85 -4.98
C ILE A 146 -6.08 16.19 -4.52
N PRO A 147 -6.03 17.22 -5.37
CA PRO A 147 -5.51 18.53 -4.99
C PRO A 147 -6.28 19.11 -3.80
N ASP A 148 -5.57 19.68 -2.85
CA ASP A 148 -6.20 20.44 -1.77
C ASP A 148 -7.05 21.58 -2.37
N LYS A 149 -8.28 21.76 -1.84
CA LYS A 149 -9.07 22.93 -2.21
C LYS A 149 -8.25 24.19 -1.88
N PRO A 150 -8.17 25.17 -2.79
CA PRO A 150 -7.46 26.41 -2.52
C PRO A 150 -7.99 26.98 -1.19
N LYS A 151 -7.08 27.22 -0.24
CA LYS A 151 -7.44 27.88 1.02
C LYS A 151 -8.10 29.19 0.63
N LYS A 152 -9.38 29.37 0.98
CA LYS A 152 -10.04 30.68 0.83
C LYS A 152 -9.13 31.69 1.47
N SER A 153 -8.58 32.60 0.70
CA SER A 153 -7.81 33.73 1.24
C SER A 153 -8.69 34.41 2.26
N LYS A 154 -8.26 34.42 3.53
CA LYS A 154 -8.86 35.33 4.50
C LYS A 154 -8.58 36.70 3.96
N ASN A 155 -9.60 37.32 3.38
CA ASN A 155 -9.51 38.70 2.92
C ASN A 155 -9.25 39.57 4.16
N PRO A 156 -8.04 40.14 4.35
CA PRO A 156 -7.85 41.09 5.41
C PRO A 156 -8.22 42.44 4.80
N GLN A 157 -9.40 42.93 5.05
CA GLN A 157 -9.67 44.36 5.06
C GLN A 157 -11.13 44.67 4.66
N THR A 158 -12.04 44.53 5.61
CA THR A 158 -13.08 45.50 5.70
C THR A 158 -12.49 46.65 6.53
N LYS A 159 -11.85 47.63 5.90
CA LYS A 159 -11.60 48.92 6.52
C LYS A 159 -12.96 49.51 6.79
N GLN A 160 -13.34 49.58 8.05
CA GLN A 160 -14.40 50.43 8.54
C GLN A 160 -14.01 51.86 8.24
N LEU A 161 -14.58 52.44 7.22
CA LEU A 161 -14.62 53.89 7.05
C LEU A 161 -15.54 54.45 8.12
N SER A 162 -14.97 54.95 9.21
CA SER A 162 -15.69 55.83 10.14
C SER A 162 -15.96 57.12 9.43
N LEU A 163 -17.21 57.32 9.05
CA LEU A 163 -17.76 58.62 8.74
C LEU A 163 -17.90 59.35 10.05
N PHE A 164 -16.96 60.28 10.33
CA PHE A 164 -17.23 61.41 11.22
C PHE A 164 -17.77 62.50 10.33
N GLU A 165 -19.06 62.77 10.47
CA GLU A 165 -19.67 64.05 10.09
C GLU A 165 -19.89 64.84 11.37
N GLU A 166 -19.63 66.11 11.24
CA GLU A 166 -19.81 67.18 12.21
C GLU A 166 -21.24 67.29 12.77
#